data_9c2941794be9ff2fc3fbbcf8098f9caa
#
_entry.id   9c2941794be9ff2fc3fbbcf8098f9caa
#
_cell.length_a   1.000
_cell.length_b   1.000
_cell.length_c   1.000
_cell.angle_alpha   90.00
_cell.angle_beta   90.00
_cell.angle_gamma   90.00
#
_symmetry.space_group_name_H-M   'P 1'
#
loop_
_entity.id
_entity.type
_entity.pdbx_description
1 polymer ?
#
loop_
_entity_poly.entity_id
_entity_poly.type
_entity_poly.pdbx_seq_one_letter_code
_entity_poly.pdbx_strand_id
1 'polypeptide(L)'
;MAGSGTAHLRDHDDVVLRVENLVMEFPTGRHQVVHAVSDISFDIRRGETLGIVGESGCGKSTTARAIVQLPTPTSGRVVLDPGTDQEAELTSLEGEDLRQVRPRLQMIFQDPISSLNPRRQVGNIVGEGLQIWAKGSDEEQIRARVDEVLNAVGIDPTVAANRRPHEFSGGQCQRISIARAVVLEPEILICDEPVSALDVSVQAQILNLLEEMKDRYGLTLVFISHDLSVVRNVSDRVIVMYLGKVCEVGDADTLYSVPAHPYTRVLLASAPQPASTVDESESAIGDEIPSPINPPSGCRFRTRCPRADDRCATEEPVLRAVGGDHFVACHYPTVAETVD
;
A
#
# COMPACT_ATOMS: atom_id res chain seq x y z
N MET A 1 14.87 10.98 17.19
CA MET A 1 14.21 11.21 15.89
C MET A 1 12.73 11.20 16.19
N ALA A 2 11.99 12.23 15.83
CA ALA A 2 10.54 12.20 15.95
C ALA A 2 10.03 11.37 14.77
N GLY A 3 9.43 10.22 15.03
CA GLY A 3 8.74 9.43 14.01
C GLY A 3 7.46 10.13 13.55
N SER A 4 6.64 9.44 12.73
CA SER A 4 5.34 9.99 12.30
C SER A 4 4.40 10.34 13.46
N GLY A 5 4.75 9.93 14.68
CA GLY A 5 3.87 10.04 15.85
C GLY A 5 2.73 9.02 15.79
N THR A 6 1.85 9.04 16.79
CA THR A 6 0.76 8.08 16.95
C THR A 6 -0.63 8.75 17.04
N ALA A 7 -0.71 10.08 16.90
CA ALA A 7 -1.95 10.83 17.08
C ALA A 7 -3.07 10.45 16.09
N HIS A 8 -2.71 9.88 14.94
CA HIS A 8 -3.61 9.41 13.87
C HIS A 8 -3.99 7.94 14.02
N LEU A 9 -3.41 7.22 14.97
CA LEU A 9 -3.78 5.83 15.24
C LEU A 9 -5.12 5.81 15.98
N ARG A 10 -6.00 4.93 15.50
CA ARG A 10 -7.33 4.72 16.08
C ARG A 10 -7.26 3.74 17.26
N ASP A 11 -8.28 3.71 18.08
CA ASP A 11 -8.42 2.70 19.13
C ASP A 11 -8.45 1.28 18.50
N HIS A 12 -8.28 0.24 19.33
CA HIS A 12 -8.16 -1.14 18.85
C HIS A 12 -9.45 -1.72 18.24
N ASP A 13 -10.60 -1.10 18.53
CA ASP A 13 -11.89 -1.54 18.01
C ASP A 13 -11.88 -1.52 16.47
N ASP A 14 -12.18 -2.68 15.85
CA ASP A 14 -12.20 -2.91 14.41
C ASP A 14 -10.84 -2.79 13.67
N VAL A 15 -9.74 -2.52 14.35
CA VAL A 15 -8.40 -2.51 13.72
C VAL A 15 -7.95 -3.95 13.45
N VAL A 16 -7.72 -4.29 12.18
CA VAL A 16 -7.24 -5.63 11.76
C VAL A 16 -5.73 -5.68 11.58
N LEU A 17 -5.11 -4.53 11.29
CA LEU A 17 -3.66 -4.40 11.15
C LEU A 17 -3.19 -3.09 11.79
N ARG A 18 -2.12 -3.17 12.58
CA ARG A 18 -1.41 -2.02 13.12
C ARG A 18 0.08 -2.11 12.79
N VAL A 19 0.62 -1.04 12.26
CA VAL A 19 2.05 -0.85 12.00
C VAL A 19 2.53 0.25 12.95
N GLU A 20 3.59 -0.02 13.70
CA GLU A 20 4.12 0.90 14.71
C GLU A 20 5.62 1.08 14.51
N ASN A 21 6.04 2.33 14.35
CA ASN A 21 7.44 2.76 14.27
C ASN A 21 8.26 1.96 13.26
N LEU A 22 7.66 1.63 12.12
CA LEU A 22 8.27 0.78 11.08
C LEU A 22 9.48 1.47 10.45
N VAL A 23 10.61 0.78 10.50
CA VAL A 23 11.86 1.21 9.87
C VAL A 23 12.34 0.13 8.92
N MET A 24 12.73 0.55 7.71
CA MET A 24 13.35 -0.33 6.73
C MET A 24 14.57 0.33 6.12
N GLU A 25 15.72 -0.28 6.35
CA GLU A 25 17.02 0.19 5.91
C GLU A 25 17.73 -0.89 5.10
N PHE A 26 18.35 -0.47 4.00
CA PHE A 26 19.14 -1.37 3.16
C PHE A 26 20.60 -0.91 3.12
N PRO A 27 21.55 -1.69 3.64
CA PRO A 27 22.95 -1.37 3.52
C PRO A 27 23.42 -1.45 2.07
N THR A 28 24.08 -0.39 1.59
CA THR A 28 24.67 -0.29 0.26
C THR A 28 26.14 0.04 0.36
N GLY A 29 27.01 -0.93 -0.01
CA GLY A 29 28.47 -0.75 0.10
C GLY A 29 28.97 -0.71 1.55
N ARG A 30 30.19 -0.16 1.75
CA ARG A 30 30.90 -0.28 3.03
C ARG A 30 30.38 0.64 4.15
N HIS A 31 29.66 1.74 3.85
CA HIS A 31 29.27 2.74 4.86
C HIS A 31 28.01 3.53 4.49
N GLN A 32 27.20 3.05 3.56
CA GLN A 32 26.00 3.74 3.13
C GLN A 32 24.76 2.90 3.41
N VAL A 33 23.70 3.55 3.83
CA VAL A 33 22.41 2.95 4.12
C VAL A 33 21.33 3.71 3.36
N VAL A 34 20.46 2.99 2.67
CA VAL A 34 19.23 3.54 2.08
C VAL A 34 18.15 3.51 3.15
N HIS A 35 17.66 4.67 3.57
CA HIS A 35 16.56 4.84 4.51
C HIS A 35 15.22 4.79 3.77
N ALA A 36 14.82 3.57 3.38
CA ALA A 36 13.63 3.39 2.55
C ALA A 36 12.30 3.67 3.28
N VAL A 37 12.22 3.31 4.57
CA VAL A 37 11.10 3.64 5.47
C VAL A 37 11.70 4.05 6.80
N SER A 38 11.22 5.15 7.37
CA SER A 38 11.85 5.78 8.52
C SER A 38 10.83 6.16 9.58
N ASP A 39 10.55 5.18 10.44
CA ASP A 39 9.73 5.37 11.63
C ASP A 39 8.30 5.86 11.27
N ILE A 40 7.56 5.04 10.53
CA ILE A 40 6.16 5.28 10.19
C ILE A 40 5.23 4.40 11.03
N SER A 41 4.06 4.95 11.36
CA SER A 41 3.00 4.23 12.05
C SER A 41 1.67 4.45 11.34
N PHE A 42 0.82 3.44 11.31
CA PHE A 42 -0.56 3.53 10.81
C PHE A 42 -1.35 2.27 11.20
N ASP A 43 -2.65 2.35 11.04
CA ASP A 43 -3.57 1.23 11.26
C ASP A 43 -4.55 1.09 10.09
N ILE A 44 -5.23 -0.07 10.05
CA ILE A 44 -6.27 -0.36 9.06
C ILE A 44 -7.42 -1.06 9.78
N ARG A 45 -8.66 -0.59 9.55
CA ARG A 45 -9.87 -1.24 10.05
C ARG A 45 -10.30 -2.38 9.13
N ARG A 46 -11.03 -3.31 9.68
CA ARG A 46 -11.61 -4.43 8.93
C ARG A 46 -12.54 -3.91 7.84
N GLY A 47 -12.37 -4.40 6.62
CA GLY A 47 -13.15 -3.98 5.45
C GLY A 47 -12.77 -2.60 4.87
N GLU A 48 -11.81 -1.88 5.47
CA GLU A 48 -11.29 -0.60 4.95
C GLU A 48 -10.39 -0.82 3.73
N THR A 49 -10.42 0.10 2.78
CA THR A 49 -9.38 0.25 1.75
C THR A 49 -8.48 1.42 2.11
N LEU A 50 -7.25 1.13 2.53
CA LEU A 50 -6.24 2.13 2.81
C LEU A 50 -5.38 2.38 1.57
N GLY A 51 -5.45 3.58 1.02
CA GLY A 51 -4.58 4.05 -0.07
C GLY A 51 -3.23 4.51 0.46
N ILE A 52 -2.13 4.12 -0.19
CA ILE A 52 -0.79 4.65 0.08
C ILE A 52 -0.26 5.28 -1.21
N VAL A 53 -0.04 6.58 -1.18
CA VAL A 53 0.37 7.36 -2.36
C VAL A 53 1.68 8.11 -2.13
N GLY A 54 2.34 8.50 -3.22
CA GLY A 54 3.58 9.28 -3.22
C GLY A 54 4.40 9.02 -4.47
N GLU A 55 5.43 9.81 -4.71
CA GLU A 55 6.35 9.66 -5.86
C GLU A 55 7.05 8.31 -5.89
N SER A 56 7.56 7.90 -7.06
CA SER A 56 8.34 6.67 -7.20
C SER A 56 9.56 6.71 -6.28
N GLY A 57 9.86 5.58 -5.61
CA GLY A 57 10.99 5.48 -4.68
C GLY A 57 10.76 6.09 -3.29
N CYS A 58 9.56 6.59 -2.95
CA CYS A 58 9.29 7.17 -1.63
C CYS A 58 9.08 6.13 -0.49
N GLY A 59 9.15 4.82 -0.78
CA GLY A 59 9.08 3.75 0.23
C GLY A 59 7.77 2.94 0.27
N LYS A 60 6.78 3.21 -0.60
CA LYS A 60 5.47 2.52 -0.62
C LYS A 60 5.57 0.99 -0.73
N SER A 61 6.17 0.50 -1.81
CA SER A 61 6.35 -0.94 -2.04
C SER A 61 7.23 -1.59 -0.96
N THR A 62 8.18 -0.84 -0.42
CA THR A 62 9.00 -1.31 0.71
C THR A 62 8.16 -1.47 1.97
N THR A 63 7.26 -0.53 2.25
CA THR A 63 6.30 -0.63 3.36
C THR A 63 5.39 -1.86 3.19
N ALA A 64 4.83 -2.06 1.99
CA ALA A 64 3.99 -3.22 1.68
C ALA A 64 4.71 -4.55 1.95
N ARG A 65 5.93 -4.67 1.44
CA ARG A 65 6.76 -5.89 1.63
C ARG A 65 7.17 -6.09 3.10
N ALA A 66 7.47 -5.02 3.82
CA ALA A 66 7.79 -5.09 5.24
C ALA A 66 6.60 -5.60 6.07
N ILE A 67 5.37 -5.22 5.75
CA ILE A 67 4.15 -5.73 6.41
C ILE A 67 4.08 -7.26 6.29
N VAL A 68 4.30 -7.82 5.11
CA VAL A 68 4.29 -9.29 4.88
C VAL A 68 5.61 -9.98 5.23
N GLN A 69 6.54 -9.30 5.87
CA GLN A 69 7.87 -9.79 6.25
C GLN A 69 8.71 -10.30 5.05
N LEU A 70 8.76 -9.51 3.97
CA LEU A 70 9.50 -9.80 2.74
C LEU A 70 10.32 -8.59 2.25
N PRO A 71 11.45 -8.26 2.89
CA PRO A 71 12.10 -8.87 4.07
C PRO A 71 11.53 -8.35 5.40
N THR A 72 11.95 -8.97 6.50
CA THR A 72 11.68 -8.50 7.87
C THR A 72 12.17 -7.06 8.06
N PRO A 73 11.40 -6.17 8.70
CA PRO A 73 11.79 -4.80 8.99
C PRO A 73 13.09 -4.70 9.81
N THR A 74 13.80 -3.59 9.65
CA THR A 74 14.97 -3.27 10.47
C THR A 74 14.57 -3.05 11.93
N SER A 75 13.43 -2.41 12.16
CA SER A 75 12.78 -2.26 13.49
C SER A 75 11.32 -1.85 13.33
N GLY A 76 10.60 -1.81 14.43
CA GLY A 76 9.17 -1.52 14.49
C GLY A 76 8.34 -2.79 14.62
N ARG A 77 7.02 -2.63 14.69
CA ARG A 77 6.07 -3.73 14.93
C ARG A 77 5.00 -3.74 13.86
N VAL A 78 4.62 -4.95 13.45
CA VAL A 78 3.46 -5.20 12.59
C VAL A 78 2.57 -6.19 13.34
N VAL A 79 1.37 -5.77 13.70
CA VAL A 79 0.46 -6.51 14.58
C VAL A 79 -0.88 -6.73 13.87
N LEU A 80 -1.30 -7.97 13.79
CA LEU A 80 -2.65 -8.37 13.35
C LEU A 80 -3.58 -8.43 14.56
N ASP A 81 -4.84 -8.03 14.37
CA ASP A 81 -5.92 -8.01 15.38
C ASP A 81 -5.45 -7.48 16.75
N PRO A 82 -4.85 -6.28 16.79
CA PRO A 82 -4.25 -5.73 18.01
C PRO A 82 -5.29 -5.62 19.14
N GLY A 83 -4.89 -6.05 20.35
CA GLY A 83 -5.75 -6.00 21.54
C GLY A 83 -6.82 -7.08 21.63
N THR A 84 -6.81 -8.08 20.74
CA THR A 84 -7.75 -9.21 20.76
C THR A 84 -7.06 -10.51 21.19
N ASP A 85 -7.86 -11.56 21.46
CA ASP A 85 -7.34 -12.90 21.74
C ASP A 85 -6.65 -13.55 20.51
N GLN A 86 -6.79 -12.97 19.33
CA GLN A 86 -6.18 -13.42 18.08
C GLN A 86 -4.99 -12.56 17.66
N GLU A 87 -4.52 -11.69 18.54
CA GLU A 87 -3.38 -10.82 18.28
C GLU A 87 -2.14 -11.62 17.84
N ALA A 88 -1.52 -11.21 16.73
CA ALA A 88 -0.28 -11.78 16.25
C ALA A 88 0.70 -10.69 15.83
N GLU A 89 1.81 -10.56 16.54
CA GLU A 89 2.90 -9.65 16.19
C GLU A 89 3.81 -10.30 15.14
N LEU A 90 3.58 -10.00 13.86
CA LEU A 90 4.29 -10.60 12.72
C LEU A 90 5.80 -10.42 12.79
N THR A 91 6.26 -9.29 13.33
CA THR A 91 7.68 -8.94 13.45
C THR A 91 8.44 -9.77 14.47
N SER A 92 7.71 -10.42 15.40
CA SER A 92 8.28 -11.33 16.40
C SER A 92 8.16 -12.81 16.03
N LEU A 93 7.34 -13.13 15.01
CA LEU A 93 7.13 -14.52 14.57
C LEU A 93 8.23 -14.99 13.62
N GLU A 94 8.64 -16.26 13.77
CA GLU A 94 9.61 -16.91 12.90
C GLU A 94 9.14 -18.31 12.48
N GLY A 95 9.75 -18.86 11.44
CA GLY A 95 9.61 -20.25 11.05
C GLY A 95 8.14 -20.65 10.80
N GLU A 96 7.68 -21.69 11.51
CA GLU A 96 6.34 -22.27 11.32
C GLU A 96 5.24 -21.34 11.85
N ASP A 97 5.47 -20.55 12.91
CA ASP A 97 4.46 -19.62 13.47
C ASP A 97 4.15 -18.51 12.47
N LEU A 98 5.17 -17.90 11.86
CA LEU A 98 4.98 -16.93 10.79
C LEU A 98 4.29 -17.56 9.57
N ARG A 99 4.65 -18.82 9.25
CA ARG A 99 4.03 -19.55 8.14
C ARG A 99 2.53 -19.76 8.34
N GLN A 100 2.08 -20.03 9.57
CA GLN A 100 0.64 -20.21 9.88
C GLN A 100 -0.18 -18.95 9.70
N VAL A 101 0.41 -17.77 9.89
CA VAL A 101 -0.28 -16.48 9.77
C VAL A 101 -0.29 -15.97 8.32
N ARG A 102 0.66 -16.35 7.48
CA ARG A 102 0.78 -15.87 6.09
C ARG A 102 -0.47 -16.03 5.21
N PRO A 103 -1.31 -17.07 5.33
CA PRO A 103 -2.57 -17.14 4.58
C PRO A 103 -3.51 -15.96 4.82
N ARG A 104 -3.48 -15.36 6.02
CA ARG A 104 -4.32 -14.22 6.40
C ARG A 104 -3.91 -12.92 5.69
N LEU A 105 -2.63 -12.81 5.27
CA LEU A 105 -2.11 -11.65 4.52
C LEU A 105 -1.55 -12.11 3.19
N GLN A 106 -2.15 -11.65 2.11
CA GLN A 106 -1.68 -11.95 0.77
C GLN A 106 -1.28 -10.67 0.04
N MET A 107 -0.44 -10.80 -0.99
CA MET A 107 0.08 -9.66 -1.73
C MET A 107 -0.01 -9.89 -3.25
N ILE A 108 -0.51 -8.88 -3.94
CA ILE A 108 -0.43 -8.74 -5.39
C ILE A 108 0.77 -7.83 -5.70
N PHE A 109 1.71 -8.34 -6.50
CA PHE A 109 2.94 -7.63 -6.84
C PHE A 109 2.75 -6.74 -8.07
N GLN A 110 3.59 -5.71 -8.18
CA GLN A 110 3.56 -4.68 -9.22
C GLN A 110 3.63 -5.24 -10.65
N ASP A 111 4.43 -6.26 -10.90
CA ASP A 111 4.54 -6.91 -12.21
C ASP A 111 3.85 -8.29 -12.17
N PRO A 112 2.66 -8.42 -12.78
CA PRO A 112 1.92 -9.66 -12.77
C PRO A 112 2.65 -10.77 -13.53
N ILE A 113 3.40 -10.44 -14.58
CA ILE A 113 4.06 -11.44 -15.43
C ILE A 113 5.26 -12.05 -14.68
N SER A 114 6.12 -11.21 -14.10
CA SER A 114 7.29 -11.69 -13.34
C SER A 114 6.91 -12.38 -12.02
N SER A 115 5.75 -12.06 -11.47
CA SER A 115 5.24 -12.66 -10.24
C SER A 115 4.72 -14.09 -10.40
N LEU A 116 4.41 -14.50 -11.63
CA LEU A 116 3.93 -15.84 -11.96
C LEU A 116 5.06 -16.70 -12.52
N ASN A 117 5.23 -17.93 -12.00
CA ASN A 117 6.25 -18.83 -12.51
C ASN A 117 5.93 -19.24 -13.97
N PRO A 118 6.72 -18.81 -14.99
CA PRO A 118 6.40 -19.02 -16.40
C PRO A 118 6.47 -20.50 -16.82
N ARG A 119 7.03 -21.37 -15.99
CA ARG A 119 7.18 -22.82 -16.28
C ARG A 119 6.01 -23.65 -15.77
N ARG A 120 5.20 -23.09 -14.86
CA ARG A 120 4.05 -23.77 -14.24
C ARG A 120 2.75 -23.45 -14.97
N GLN A 121 1.80 -24.36 -14.90
CA GLN A 121 0.43 -24.15 -15.38
C GLN A 121 -0.34 -23.25 -14.40
N VAL A 122 -1.28 -22.48 -14.92
CA VAL A 122 -2.08 -21.51 -14.14
C VAL A 122 -2.83 -22.19 -13.00
N GLY A 123 -3.46 -23.34 -13.22
CA GLY A 123 -4.13 -24.10 -12.15
C GLY A 123 -3.19 -24.44 -10.99
N ASN A 124 -1.94 -24.83 -11.30
CA ASN A 124 -0.92 -25.12 -10.28
C ASN A 124 -0.40 -23.87 -9.58
N ILE A 125 -0.35 -22.72 -10.27
CA ILE A 125 0.06 -21.45 -9.69
C ILE A 125 -0.99 -20.96 -8.68
N VAL A 126 -2.25 -20.97 -9.07
CA VAL A 126 -3.36 -20.53 -8.21
C VAL A 126 -3.54 -21.50 -7.03
N GLY A 127 -3.47 -22.82 -7.27
CA GLY A 127 -3.64 -23.84 -6.24
C GLY A 127 -2.43 -24.05 -5.31
N GLU A 128 -1.26 -23.42 -5.59
CA GLU A 128 -0.04 -23.63 -4.81
C GLU A 128 -0.22 -23.30 -3.32
N GLY A 129 -0.89 -22.22 -3.01
CA GLY A 129 -1.20 -21.85 -1.63
C GLY A 129 -2.02 -22.92 -0.91
N LEU A 130 -3.03 -23.47 -1.55
CA LEU A 130 -3.85 -24.55 -0.97
C LEU A 130 -3.04 -25.79 -0.72
N GLN A 131 -2.13 -26.19 -1.63
CA GLN A 131 -1.26 -27.33 -1.44
C GLN A 131 -0.32 -27.16 -0.24
N ILE A 132 0.09 -25.94 0.07
CA ILE A 132 1.01 -25.64 1.18
C ILE A 132 0.28 -25.57 2.52
N TRP A 133 -0.90 -24.96 2.58
CA TRP A 133 -1.58 -24.61 3.84
C TRP A 133 -2.83 -25.44 4.12
N ALA A 134 -3.59 -25.88 3.10
CA ALA A 134 -4.81 -26.67 3.28
C ALA A 134 -4.46 -28.17 3.49
N LYS A 135 -3.72 -28.46 4.58
CA LYS A 135 -3.34 -29.84 4.93
C LYS A 135 -4.57 -30.72 5.13
N GLY A 136 -4.71 -31.76 4.32
CA GLY A 136 -5.82 -32.71 4.39
C GLY A 136 -6.91 -32.52 3.34
N SER A 137 -6.86 -31.45 2.54
CA SER A 137 -7.70 -31.32 1.35
C SER A 137 -7.22 -32.30 0.25
N ASP A 138 -8.17 -32.99 -0.39
CA ASP A 138 -7.85 -33.82 -1.56
C ASP A 138 -7.65 -32.95 -2.83
N GLU A 139 -7.11 -33.56 -3.87
CA GLU A 139 -6.86 -32.87 -5.14
C GLU A 139 -8.13 -32.34 -5.80
N GLU A 140 -9.27 -33.01 -5.59
CA GLU A 140 -10.56 -32.62 -6.16
C GLU A 140 -11.08 -31.34 -5.48
N GLN A 141 -10.94 -31.22 -4.15
CA GLN A 141 -11.31 -30.03 -3.39
C GLN A 141 -10.43 -28.83 -3.78
N ILE A 142 -9.11 -29.03 -3.91
CA ILE A 142 -8.17 -27.99 -4.36
C ILE A 142 -8.56 -27.53 -5.77
N ARG A 143 -8.81 -28.46 -6.68
CA ARG A 143 -9.20 -28.13 -8.04
C ARG A 143 -10.53 -27.39 -8.10
N ALA A 144 -11.54 -27.83 -7.37
CA ALA A 144 -12.85 -27.15 -7.31
C ALA A 144 -12.69 -25.71 -6.82
N ARG A 145 -11.87 -25.48 -5.80
CA ARG A 145 -11.60 -24.12 -5.30
C ARG A 145 -10.84 -23.25 -6.31
N VAL A 146 -9.83 -23.82 -6.99
CA VAL A 146 -9.11 -23.12 -8.07
C VAL A 146 -10.05 -22.73 -9.21
N ASP A 147 -10.91 -23.64 -9.63
CA ASP A 147 -11.90 -23.41 -10.70
C ASP A 147 -12.91 -22.32 -10.30
N GLU A 148 -13.39 -22.35 -9.04
CA GLU A 148 -14.25 -21.31 -8.48
C GLU A 148 -13.61 -19.93 -8.54
N VAL A 149 -12.37 -19.80 -8.07
CA VAL A 149 -11.68 -18.50 -7.99
C VAL A 149 -11.29 -18.00 -9.38
N LEU A 150 -10.86 -18.88 -10.30
CA LEU A 150 -10.61 -18.49 -11.70
C LEU A 150 -11.88 -17.96 -12.36
N ASN A 151 -13.03 -18.60 -12.16
CA ASN A 151 -14.31 -18.08 -12.64
C ASN A 151 -14.65 -16.73 -12.01
N ALA A 152 -14.41 -16.55 -10.70
CA ALA A 152 -14.67 -15.30 -10.00
C ALA A 152 -13.86 -14.11 -10.57
N VAL A 153 -12.64 -14.36 -11.03
CA VAL A 153 -11.82 -13.31 -11.69
C VAL A 153 -12.07 -13.21 -13.20
N GLY A 154 -13.07 -13.91 -13.74
CA GLY A 154 -13.45 -13.87 -15.14
C GLY A 154 -12.49 -14.62 -16.07
N ILE A 155 -11.84 -15.67 -15.58
CA ILE A 155 -10.97 -16.58 -16.35
C ILE A 155 -11.65 -17.96 -16.41
N ASP A 156 -11.91 -18.47 -17.62
CA ASP A 156 -12.47 -19.81 -17.82
C ASP A 156 -11.47 -20.90 -17.38
N PRO A 157 -11.71 -21.64 -16.28
CA PRO A 157 -10.80 -22.63 -15.76
C PRO A 157 -10.59 -23.81 -16.71
N THR A 158 -11.57 -24.17 -17.54
CA THR A 158 -11.46 -25.30 -18.49
C THR A 158 -10.39 -25.05 -19.53
N VAL A 159 -10.18 -23.79 -19.90
CA VAL A 159 -9.17 -23.35 -20.84
C VAL A 159 -7.85 -22.97 -20.14
N ALA A 160 -7.95 -22.28 -19.02
CA ALA A 160 -6.81 -21.65 -18.36
C ALA A 160 -5.97 -22.59 -17.50
N ALA A 161 -6.59 -23.56 -16.81
CA ALA A 161 -5.90 -24.35 -15.80
C ALA A 161 -4.63 -25.07 -16.32
N ASN A 162 -4.65 -25.50 -17.59
CA ASN A 162 -3.55 -26.23 -18.22
C ASN A 162 -2.59 -25.33 -19.02
N ARG A 163 -2.89 -24.04 -19.17
CA ARG A 163 -2.04 -23.07 -19.88
C ARG A 163 -1.00 -22.45 -18.97
N ARG A 164 0.02 -21.83 -19.57
CA ARG A 164 1.09 -21.15 -18.85
C ARG A 164 0.93 -19.61 -18.94
N PRO A 165 1.50 -18.84 -18.02
CA PRO A 165 1.34 -17.39 -17.96
C PRO A 165 1.64 -16.66 -19.27
N HIS A 166 2.65 -17.08 -20.02
CA HIS A 166 3.03 -16.45 -21.29
C HIS A 166 2.00 -16.62 -22.43
N GLU A 167 0.96 -17.43 -22.23
CA GLU A 167 -0.14 -17.61 -23.18
C GLU A 167 -1.33 -16.67 -22.91
N PHE A 168 -1.17 -15.73 -21.93
CA PHE A 168 -2.19 -14.79 -21.49
C PHE A 168 -1.74 -13.35 -21.72
N SER A 169 -2.71 -12.44 -21.90
CA SER A 169 -2.44 -11.00 -21.90
C SER A 169 -2.05 -10.48 -20.51
N GLY A 170 -1.46 -9.27 -20.44
CA GLY A 170 -1.09 -8.64 -19.17
C GLY A 170 -2.26 -8.52 -18.20
N GLY A 171 -3.43 -8.08 -18.66
CA GLY A 171 -4.66 -8.00 -17.86
C GLY A 171 -5.17 -9.37 -17.40
N GLN A 172 -5.02 -10.42 -18.22
CA GLN A 172 -5.34 -11.78 -17.79
C GLN A 172 -4.33 -12.31 -16.76
N CYS A 173 -3.03 -12.02 -16.90
CA CYS A 173 -2.02 -12.35 -15.89
C CYS A 173 -2.32 -11.65 -14.57
N GLN A 174 -2.81 -10.39 -14.61
CA GLN A 174 -3.23 -9.68 -13.41
C GLN A 174 -4.43 -10.36 -12.73
N ARG A 175 -5.44 -10.77 -13.49
CA ARG A 175 -6.57 -11.56 -12.95
C ARG A 175 -6.13 -12.88 -12.33
N ILE A 176 -5.16 -13.57 -12.92
CA ILE A 176 -4.55 -14.80 -12.38
C ILE A 176 -3.79 -14.50 -11.08
N SER A 177 -3.08 -13.35 -11.00
CA SER A 177 -2.39 -12.93 -9.78
C SER A 177 -3.36 -12.61 -8.65
N ILE A 178 -4.51 -11.98 -8.97
CA ILE A 178 -5.62 -11.78 -8.02
C ILE A 178 -6.16 -13.13 -7.55
N ALA A 179 -6.47 -14.04 -8.47
CA ALA A 179 -6.97 -15.40 -8.15
C ALA A 179 -6.01 -16.14 -7.19
N ARG A 180 -4.70 -16.09 -7.46
CA ARG A 180 -3.68 -16.69 -6.60
C ARG A 180 -3.68 -16.10 -5.18
N ALA A 181 -3.91 -14.79 -5.06
CA ALA A 181 -3.93 -14.13 -3.77
C ALA A 181 -5.20 -14.45 -2.97
N VAL A 182 -6.38 -14.45 -3.61
CA VAL A 182 -7.66 -14.63 -2.92
C VAL A 182 -8.07 -16.10 -2.71
N VAL A 183 -7.38 -17.06 -3.33
CA VAL A 183 -7.71 -18.49 -3.21
C VAL A 183 -7.63 -19.01 -1.76
N LEU A 184 -6.80 -18.36 -0.93
CA LEU A 184 -6.62 -18.68 0.49
C LEU A 184 -7.60 -17.95 1.40
N GLU A 185 -8.51 -17.12 0.86
CA GLU A 185 -9.46 -16.29 1.61
C GLU A 185 -8.76 -15.41 2.66
N PRO A 186 -7.80 -14.57 2.24
CA PRO A 186 -7.07 -13.73 3.18
C PRO A 186 -7.99 -12.69 3.84
N GLU A 187 -7.63 -12.23 5.02
CA GLU A 187 -8.29 -11.11 5.68
C GLU A 187 -7.80 -9.77 5.12
N ILE A 188 -6.51 -9.72 4.75
CA ILE A 188 -5.85 -8.53 4.23
C ILE A 188 -5.20 -8.85 2.89
N LEU A 189 -5.49 -8.02 1.89
CA LEU A 189 -4.88 -8.08 0.58
C LEU A 189 -4.10 -6.79 0.30
N ILE A 190 -2.79 -6.92 0.13
CA ILE A 190 -1.91 -5.80 -0.21
C ILE A 190 -1.73 -5.76 -1.72
N CYS A 191 -2.12 -4.66 -2.35
CA CYS A 191 -2.05 -4.44 -3.78
C CYS A 191 -0.93 -3.43 -4.08
N ASP A 192 0.27 -3.92 -4.47
CA ASP A 192 1.42 -3.08 -4.81
C ASP A 192 1.38 -2.70 -6.29
N GLU A 193 0.89 -1.49 -6.59
CA GLU A 193 0.71 -0.94 -7.94
C GLU A 193 -0.02 -1.88 -8.91
N PRO A 194 -1.19 -2.43 -8.57
CA PRO A 194 -1.81 -3.55 -9.28
C PRO A 194 -2.26 -3.22 -10.70
N VAL A 195 -2.25 -1.95 -11.10
CA VAL A 195 -2.73 -1.50 -12.42
C VAL A 195 -1.70 -0.69 -13.20
N SER A 196 -0.50 -0.41 -12.65
CA SER A 196 0.48 0.52 -13.23
C SER A 196 1.02 0.12 -14.63
N ALA A 197 1.04 -1.18 -14.93
CA ALA A 197 1.53 -1.73 -16.19
C ALA A 197 0.42 -2.03 -17.23
N LEU A 198 -0.81 -1.56 -17.00
CA LEU A 198 -1.99 -1.89 -17.80
C LEU A 198 -2.53 -0.66 -18.54
N ASP A 199 -3.18 -0.89 -19.69
CA ASP A 199 -3.91 0.15 -20.40
C ASP A 199 -5.11 0.67 -19.59
N VAL A 200 -5.48 1.95 -19.76
CA VAL A 200 -6.53 2.62 -18.98
C VAL A 200 -7.85 1.84 -18.92
N SER A 201 -8.27 1.24 -20.05
CA SER A 201 -9.51 0.45 -20.10
C SER A 201 -9.42 -0.84 -19.28
N VAL A 202 -8.24 -1.46 -19.23
CA VAL A 202 -7.97 -2.67 -18.44
C VAL A 202 -7.81 -2.31 -16.96
N GLN A 203 -7.20 -1.15 -16.65
CA GLN A 203 -7.10 -0.64 -15.28
C GLN A 203 -8.49 -0.57 -14.60
N ALA A 204 -9.47 0.08 -15.26
CA ALA A 204 -10.84 0.18 -14.72
C ALA A 204 -11.45 -1.20 -14.45
N GLN A 205 -11.24 -2.17 -15.34
CA GLN A 205 -11.74 -3.53 -15.14
C GLN A 205 -11.10 -4.25 -13.95
N ILE A 206 -9.79 -4.02 -13.72
CA ILE A 206 -9.08 -4.63 -12.58
C ILE A 206 -9.49 -3.96 -11.26
N LEU A 207 -9.73 -2.64 -11.25
CA LEU A 207 -10.21 -1.94 -10.05
C LEU A 207 -11.60 -2.43 -9.65
N ASN A 208 -12.54 -2.52 -10.60
CA ASN A 208 -13.87 -3.07 -10.34
C ASN A 208 -13.78 -4.53 -9.85
N LEU A 209 -12.89 -5.33 -10.44
CA LEU A 209 -12.68 -6.71 -9.99
C LEU A 209 -12.16 -6.77 -8.54
N LEU A 210 -11.23 -5.89 -8.15
CA LEU A 210 -10.73 -5.85 -6.77
C LEU A 210 -11.83 -5.45 -5.79
N GLU A 211 -12.71 -4.53 -6.15
CA GLU A 211 -13.88 -4.16 -5.36
C GLU A 211 -14.87 -5.34 -5.23
N GLU A 212 -15.19 -6.03 -6.33
CA GLU A 212 -15.99 -7.25 -6.30
C GLU A 212 -15.39 -8.33 -5.41
N MET A 213 -14.05 -8.51 -5.45
CA MET A 213 -13.37 -9.48 -4.57
C MET A 213 -13.39 -9.03 -3.11
N LYS A 214 -13.25 -7.72 -2.85
CA LYS A 214 -13.38 -7.14 -1.50
C LYS A 214 -14.74 -7.49 -0.90
N ASP A 215 -15.80 -7.23 -1.62
CA ASP A 215 -17.17 -7.48 -1.16
C ASP A 215 -17.44 -8.98 -1.00
N ARG A 216 -17.03 -9.79 -1.98
CA ARG A 216 -17.28 -11.23 -2.00
C ARG A 216 -16.58 -11.97 -0.85
N TYR A 217 -15.36 -11.61 -0.53
CA TYR A 217 -14.51 -12.30 0.45
C TYR A 217 -14.32 -11.51 1.75
N GLY A 218 -14.96 -10.34 1.89
CA GLY A 218 -14.83 -9.50 3.09
C GLY A 218 -13.41 -8.98 3.32
N LEU A 219 -12.68 -8.63 2.25
CA LEU A 219 -11.27 -8.27 2.33
C LEU A 219 -11.07 -6.87 2.89
N THR A 220 -9.98 -6.70 3.62
CA THR A 220 -9.38 -5.41 3.92
C THR A 220 -8.26 -5.14 2.91
N LEU A 221 -8.21 -3.95 2.30
CA LEU A 221 -7.25 -3.66 1.24
C LEU A 221 -6.20 -2.63 1.67
N VAL A 222 -4.93 -2.89 1.35
CA VAL A 222 -3.88 -1.86 1.25
C VAL A 222 -3.60 -1.62 -0.21
N PHE A 223 -3.99 -0.48 -0.73
CA PHE A 223 -3.86 -0.15 -2.15
C PHE A 223 -2.75 0.87 -2.38
N ILE A 224 -1.67 0.45 -3.04
CA ILE A 224 -0.52 1.29 -3.34
C ILE A 224 -0.57 1.72 -4.79
N SER A 225 -0.46 3.03 -5.04
CA SER A 225 -0.32 3.59 -6.37
C SER A 225 0.46 4.90 -6.33
N HIS A 226 1.04 5.28 -7.46
CA HIS A 226 1.54 6.64 -7.69
C HIS A 226 0.47 7.53 -8.35
N ASP A 227 -0.62 6.95 -8.84
CA ASP A 227 -1.75 7.68 -9.43
C ASP A 227 -2.79 8.01 -8.35
N LEU A 228 -2.85 9.30 -7.99
CA LEU A 228 -3.79 9.78 -7.00
C LEU A 228 -5.25 9.64 -7.44
N SER A 229 -5.54 9.77 -8.74
CA SER A 229 -6.91 9.66 -9.26
C SER A 229 -7.47 8.25 -9.04
N VAL A 230 -6.64 7.25 -9.26
CA VAL A 230 -6.99 5.85 -9.00
C VAL A 230 -7.25 5.64 -7.51
N VAL A 231 -6.33 6.11 -6.65
CA VAL A 231 -6.44 5.92 -5.19
C VAL A 231 -7.68 6.60 -4.62
N ARG A 232 -8.01 7.80 -5.09
CA ARG A 232 -9.24 8.50 -4.67
C ARG A 232 -10.50 7.64 -4.88
N ASN A 233 -10.56 6.94 -6.00
CA ASN A 233 -11.76 6.20 -6.38
C ASN A 233 -11.95 4.89 -5.62
N VAL A 234 -10.86 4.32 -5.07
CA VAL A 234 -10.91 2.98 -4.45
C VAL A 234 -10.66 3.00 -2.95
N SER A 235 -10.22 4.13 -2.38
CA SER A 235 -9.77 4.19 -0.99
C SER A 235 -10.75 4.95 -0.10
N ASP A 236 -10.97 4.41 1.10
CA ASP A 236 -11.72 5.07 2.16
C ASP A 236 -10.82 6.13 2.84
N ARG A 237 -9.55 5.80 3.09
CA ARG A 237 -8.55 6.66 3.73
C ARG A 237 -7.23 6.58 2.96
N VAL A 238 -6.46 7.66 2.98
CA VAL A 238 -5.22 7.79 2.23
C VAL A 238 -4.07 8.24 3.13
N ILE A 239 -2.92 7.61 2.93
CA ILE A 239 -1.63 7.99 3.49
C ILE A 239 -0.76 8.53 2.36
N VAL A 240 -0.26 9.75 2.52
CA VAL A 240 0.71 10.35 1.60
C VAL A 240 2.12 10.14 2.14
N MET A 241 2.98 9.50 1.36
CA MET A 241 4.37 9.23 1.73
C MET A 241 5.34 10.04 0.88
N TYR A 242 6.36 10.61 1.54
CA TYR A 242 7.49 11.27 0.90
C TYR A 242 8.80 10.81 1.51
N LEU A 243 9.70 10.31 0.69
CA LEU A 243 11.07 9.92 1.07
C LEU A 243 11.13 9.10 2.39
N GLY A 244 10.30 8.05 2.48
CA GLY A 244 10.24 7.13 3.63
C GLY A 244 9.48 7.64 4.86
N LYS A 245 8.78 8.77 4.78
CA LYS A 245 7.98 9.35 5.88
C LYS A 245 6.53 9.53 5.47
N VAL A 246 5.63 9.50 6.44
CA VAL A 246 4.24 9.90 6.26
C VAL A 246 4.15 11.42 6.39
N CYS A 247 3.56 12.07 5.37
CA CYS A 247 3.36 13.51 5.32
C CYS A 247 1.95 13.92 5.73
N GLU A 248 0.95 13.15 5.29
CA GLU A 248 -0.46 13.47 5.49
C GLU A 248 -1.29 12.18 5.53
N VAL A 249 -2.31 12.16 6.37
CA VAL A 249 -3.28 11.06 6.52
C VAL A 249 -4.66 11.66 6.65
N GLY A 250 -5.61 11.15 5.88
CA GLY A 250 -6.99 11.61 5.97
C GLY A 250 -7.94 10.73 5.17
N ASP A 251 -9.21 10.97 5.32
CA ASP A 251 -10.21 10.40 4.43
C ASP A 251 -9.96 10.89 3.00
N ALA A 252 -10.25 10.04 2.01
CA ALA A 252 -9.90 10.30 0.62
C ALA A 252 -10.47 11.63 0.13
N ASP A 253 -11.77 11.88 0.33
CA ASP A 253 -12.42 13.10 -0.17
C ASP A 253 -11.88 14.37 0.48
N THR A 254 -11.63 14.32 1.80
CA THR A 254 -11.07 15.47 2.55
C THR A 254 -9.66 15.77 2.07
N LEU A 255 -8.80 14.78 1.94
CA LEU A 255 -7.41 14.96 1.50
C LEU A 255 -7.31 15.54 0.09
N TYR A 256 -8.23 15.15 -0.81
CA TYR A 256 -8.26 15.68 -2.17
C TYR A 256 -8.89 17.07 -2.28
N SER A 257 -9.85 17.40 -1.41
CA SER A 257 -10.52 18.71 -1.44
C SER A 257 -9.75 19.78 -0.67
N VAL A 258 -9.10 19.41 0.44
CA VAL A 258 -8.39 20.33 1.35
C VAL A 258 -7.02 19.77 1.73
N PRO A 259 -6.09 19.58 0.77
CA PRO A 259 -4.76 19.06 1.06
C PRO A 259 -4.00 20.03 1.98
N ALA A 260 -3.55 19.53 3.14
CA ALA A 260 -2.91 20.36 4.17
C ALA A 260 -1.38 20.41 4.02
N HIS A 261 -0.75 19.35 3.51
CA HIS A 261 0.69 19.33 3.29
C HIS A 261 1.06 19.93 1.92
N PRO A 262 2.07 20.81 1.81
CA PRO A 262 2.50 21.36 0.53
C PRO A 262 2.86 20.29 -0.52
N TYR A 263 3.43 19.18 -0.11
CA TYR A 263 3.73 18.05 -1.02
C TYR A 263 2.48 17.42 -1.61
N THR A 264 1.43 17.20 -0.81
CA THR A 264 0.15 16.66 -1.29
C THR A 264 -0.48 17.56 -2.38
N ARG A 265 -0.38 18.88 -2.20
CA ARG A 265 -0.83 19.86 -3.21
C ARG A 265 -0.07 19.70 -4.53
N VAL A 266 1.25 19.53 -4.46
CA VAL A 266 2.11 19.29 -5.64
C VAL A 266 1.71 17.99 -6.36
N LEU A 267 1.51 16.91 -5.60
CA LEU A 267 1.07 15.65 -6.18
C LEU A 267 -0.29 15.79 -6.90
N LEU A 268 -1.24 16.50 -6.27
CA LEU A 268 -2.56 16.73 -6.86
C LEU A 268 -2.50 17.64 -8.09
N ALA A 269 -1.65 18.65 -8.08
CA ALA A 269 -1.44 19.54 -9.22
C ALA A 269 -0.81 18.82 -10.44
N SER A 270 -0.03 17.78 -10.18
CA SER A 270 0.62 16.97 -11.22
C SER A 270 -0.31 15.92 -11.84
N ALA A 271 -1.45 15.63 -11.21
CA ALA A 271 -2.44 14.70 -11.73
C ALA A 271 -3.21 15.36 -12.91
N PRO A 272 -3.47 14.62 -14.01
CA PRO A 272 -4.27 15.14 -15.11
C PRO A 272 -5.68 15.49 -14.63
N GLN A 273 -5.97 16.78 -14.45
CA GLN A 273 -7.31 17.28 -14.15
C GLN A 273 -7.96 17.88 -15.39
N PRO A 274 -9.30 17.72 -15.58
CA PRO A 274 -10.01 18.56 -16.52
C PRO A 274 -9.89 20.02 -16.05
N ALA A 275 -9.39 20.86 -16.94
CA ALA A 275 -9.00 22.26 -16.74
C ALA A 275 -9.80 23.01 -15.65
N SER A 276 -9.23 23.16 -14.46
CA SER A 276 -9.70 24.07 -13.42
C SER A 276 -8.50 24.57 -12.61
N THR A 277 -8.20 25.86 -12.77
CA THR A 277 -7.52 26.79 -11.85
C THR A 277 -6.52 26.19 -10.85
N VAL A 278 -5.39 25.69 -11.33
CA VAL A 278 -4.20 25.51 -10.51
C VAL A 278 -3.35 26.76 -10.65
N ASP A 279 -2.98 27.35 -9.53
CA ASP A 279 -2.07 28.50 -9.49
C ASP A 279 -0.71 28.04 -10.06
N GLU A 280 -0.30 28.59 -11.21
CA GLU A 280 0.95 28.22 -11.91
C GLU A 280 2.20 28.41 -11.04
N SER A 281 2.10 29.12 -9.92
CA SER A 281 3.19 29.31 -8.96
C SER A 281 3.53 28.05 -8.16
N GLU A 282 2.62 27.07 -8.05
CA GLU A 282 2.84 25.81 -7.34
C GLU A 282 3.48 24.70 -8.21
N SER A 283 3.47 24.85 -9.54
CA SER A 283 4.08 23.91 -10.49
C SER A 283 5.60 24.07 -10.63
N ALA A 284 6.21 25.09 -10.04
CA ALA A 284 7.66 25.37 -10.12
C ALA A 284 8.50 24.73 -9.00
N ILE A 285 8.03 23.63 -8.40
CA ILE A 285 8.77 22.94 -7.36
C ILE A 285 9.86 22.07 -8.02
N GLY A 286 11.11 22.24 -7.59
CA GLY A 286 12.26 21.55 -8.17
C GLY A 286 12.04 20.03 -8.34
N ASP A 287 12.36 19.51 -9.54
CA ASP A 287 12.05 18.14 -9.98
C ASP A 287 12.88 17.06 -9.26
N GLU A 288 13.97 17.41 -8.61
CA GLU A 288 14.92 16.42 -8.08
C GLU A 288 14.53 15.95 -6.67
N ILE A 289 14.18 14.67 -6.56
CA ILE A 289 13.93 14.02 -5.27
C ILE A 289 15.26 13.82 -4.55
N PRO A 290 15.42 14.25 -3.27
CA PRO A 290 16.64 14.03 -2.53
C PRO A 290 16.97 12.54 -2.36
N SER A 291 18.27 12.25 -2.24
CA SER A 291 18.74 10.87 -2.07
C SER A 291 18.24 10.25 -0.75
N PRO A 292 17.69 9.03 -0.77
CA PRO A 292 17.31 8.30 0.44
C PRO A 292 18.53 7.81 1.26
N ILE A 293 19.75 7.94 0.73
CA ILE A 293 20.99 7.62 1.46
C ILE A 293 21.34 8.75 2.44
N ASN A 294 21.13 10.01 2.02
CA ASN A 294 21.36 11.19 2.84
C ASN A 294 20.10 12.08 2.82
N PRO A 295 19.03 11.65 3.48
CA PRO A 295 17.79 12.41 3.48
C PRO A 295 17.99 13.76 4.19
N PRO A 296 17.28 14.83 3.76
CA PRO A 296 17.33 16.11 4.43
C PRO A 296 17.00 16.00 5.93
N SER A 297 17.71 16.77 6.76
CA SER A 297 17.40 16.90 8.19
C SER A 297 16.04 17.60 8.40
N GLY A 298 15.41 17.39 9.54
CA GLY A 298 14.11 17.98 9.85
C GLY A 298 13.02 17.49 8.88
N CYS A 299 12.25 18.40 8.30
CA CYS A 299 11.26 18.06 7.29
C CYS A 299 11.94 17.61 5.99
N ARG A 300 11.68 16.36 5.55
CA ARG A 300 12.30 15.81 4.34
C ARG A 300 11.91 16.52 3.05
N PHE A 301 10.74 17.16 3.02
CA PHE A 301 10.26 17.92 1.87
C PHE A 301 10.82 19.36 1.81
N ARG A 302 11.53 19.85 2.84
CA ARG A 302 12.00 21.25 2.97
C ARG A 302 12.80 21.75 1.76
N THR A 303 13.59 20.91 1.10
CA THR A 303 14.42 21.31 -0.06
C THR A 303 13.60 21.63 -1.31
N ARG A 304 12.35 21.18 -1.35
CA ARG A 304 11.39 21.40 -2.45
C ARG A 304 10.20 22.26 -2.01
N CYS A 305 10.08 22.55 -0.71
CA CYS A 305 8.91 23.25 -0.17
C CYS A 305 9.07 24.77 -0.33
N PRO A 306 8.14 25.46 -1.00
CA PRO A 306 8.20 26.93 -1.14
C PRO A 306 7.96 27.68 0.17
N ARG A 307 7.48 26.97 1.22
CA ARG A 307 7.18 27.53 2.55
C ARG A 307 8.20 27.11 3.61
N ALA A 308 9.33 26.50 3.20
CA ALA A 308 10.35 26.04 4.13
C ALA A 308 11.09 27.21 4.81
N ASP A 309 11.37 27.04 6.10
CA ASP A 309 12.17 27.97 6.90
C ASP A 309 13.21 27.20 7.75
N ASP A 310 13.89 27.92 8.64
CA ASP A 310 14.93 27.35 9.52
C ASP A 310 14.38 26.27 10.47
N ARG A 311 13.12 26.36 10.89
CA ARG A 311 12.47 25.36 11.71
C ARG A 311 12.32 24.04 10.94
N CYS A 312 11.96 24.13 9.66
CA CYS A 312 11.87 22.96 8.79
C CYS A 312 13.21 22.23 8.60
N ALA A 313 14.32 22.91 8.78
CA ALA A 313 15.67 22.33 8.67
C ALA A 313 16.13 21.67 9.98
N THR A 314 15.68 22.15 11.13
CA THR A 314 16.16 21.74 12.45
C THR A 314 15.22 20.78 13.18
N GLU A 315 13.91 20.89 12.93
CA GLU A 315 12.86 20.09 13.60
C GLU A 315 12.15 19.18 12.59
N GLU A 316 12.01 17.91 12.93
CA GLU A 316 11.17 16.97 12.18
C GLU A 316 9.69 17.17 12.60
N PRO A 317 8.78 17.47 11.66
CA PRO A 317 7.36 17.62 11.99
C PRO A 317 6.74 16.24 12.28
N VAL A 318 5.91 16.15 13.31
CA VAL A 318 5.09 14.97 13.62
C VAL A 318 3.68 15.15 13.07
N LEU A 319 2.97 14.06 12.81
CA LEU A 319 1.57 14.08 12.44
C LEU A 319 0.74 14.68 13.58
N ARG A 320 -0.07 15.68 13.25
CA ARG A 320 -1.01 16.35 14.15
C ARG A 320 -2.35 16.56 13.45
N ALA A 321 -3.43 16.50 14.19
CA ALA A 321 -4.76 16.77 13.66
C ALA A 321 -4.87 18.24 13.16
N VAL A 322 -5.50 18.41 12.00
CA VAL A 322 -5.84 19.71 11.41
C VAL A 322 -7.34 19.91 11.24
N GLY A 323 -8.14 18.90 11.59
CA GLY A 323 -9.60 18.91 11.62
C GLY A 323 -10.14 17.50 11.39
N GLY A 324 -11.07 17.02 12.24
CA GLY A 324 -11.59 15.66 12.16
C GLY A 324 -10.48 14.60 12.15
N ASP A 325 -10.61 13.58 11.28
CA ASP A 325 -9.63 12.50 11.09
C ASP A 325 -8.53 12.87 10.05
N HIS A 326 -8.24 14.16 9.89
CA HIS A 326 -7.21 14.66 9.00
C HIS A 326 -5.97 15.07 9.77
N PHE A 327 -4.82 14.45 9.44
CA PHE A 327 -3.54 14.61 10.13
C PHE A 327 -2.44 14.99 9.16
N VAL A 328 -1.55 15.89 9.57
CA VAL A 328 -0.45 16.40 8.74
C VAL A 328 0.86 16.54 9.50
N ALA A 329 1.95 16.11 8.90
CA ALA A 329 3.32 16.29 9.38
C ALA A 329 3.94 17.55 8.76
N CYS A 330 3.47 18.71 9.14
CA CYS A 330 3.94 20.01 8.65
C CYS A 330 3.94 21.04 9.75
N HIS A 331 4.98 21.91 9.82
CA HIS A 331 5.01 23.04 10.75
C HIS A 331 4.01 24.14 10.35
N TYR A 332 3.77 24.27 9.03
CA TYR A 332 2.93 25.33 8.43
C TYR A 332 1.89 24.72 7.47
N PRO A 333 0.94 23.92 7.98
CA PRO A 333 -0.06 23.31 7.12
C PRO A 333 -0.94 24.38 6.47
N THR A 334 -1.44 24.05 5.28
CA THR A 334 -2.53 24.82 4.69
C THR A 334 -3.81 24.29 5.34
N VAL A 335 -4.43 25.08 6.21
CA VAL A 335 -5.77 24.78 6.73
C VAL A 335 -6.79 25.55 5.90
N ALA A 336 -7.95 24.96 5.64
CA ALA A 336 -9.07 25.73 5.09
C ALA A 336 -9.35 26.89 6.05
N GLU A 337 -9.46 28.10 5.51
CA GLU A 337 -10.04 29.20 6.28
C GLU A 337 -11.44 28.74 6.70
N THR A 338 -11.66 28.56 8.00
CA THR A 338 -13.01 28.39 8.53
C THR A 338 -13.74 29.71 8.19
N VAL A 339 -14.59 29.64 7.19
CA VAL A 339 -15.59 30.68 6.96
C VAL A 339 -16.54 30.54 8.14
N ASP A 340 -16.41 31.44 9.14
CA ASP A 340 -17.35 31.63 10.24
C ASP A 340 -18.75 32.01 9.72
#